data_b98577482d2083ffb3cfdf7081c62c9b
#
_entry.id   b98577482d2083ffb3cfdf7081c62c9b
#
_cell.length_a   1.000
_cell.length_b   1.000
_cell.length_c   1.000
_cell.angle_alpha   90.00
_cell.angle_beta   90.00
_cell.angle_gamma   90.00
#
_symmetry.space_group_name_H-M   'P 1'
#
loop_
_entity.id
_entity.type
_entity.pdbx_description
1 polymer ?
#
loop_
_entity_poly.entity_id
_entity_poly.type
_entity_poly.pdbx_seq_one_letter_code
_entity_poly.pdbx_strand_id
1 'polypeptide(L)'
;MKNDASPAEPASESPVPVASVSDLRSVGGPPGQRGPAAARPEDSAGRYLTRSDGARLFVRAMAPAGSVRGVVVVTHGLGEHSGRYGHVARALAARGLGVAMWDLRGHGRSSGNRGDAETYEDLINDLEAVCVAFREEGKPLFLFGHSMGGQIALRYLQERQPECAGAVIASPWLRLAFNPPWWKLALARLAVMVWPGFPQKTGASWERLSRDFEHLASFPDLHLAHHVITTRLYFAVRAAGEAALADAGKLRLPLLLAHGDDDPITSNQATGELFERAGSGDKKLRSLKGARHETHNDVDRATIIKEICDWVEARLP
;
A
#
# COMPACT_ATOMS: atom_id res chain seq x y z
N MET A 1 -40.16 45.47 -11.56
CA MET A 1 -38.95 44.94 -12.22
C MET A 1 -38.16 44.24 -11.19
N LYS A 2 -38.28 42.90 -11.11
CA LYS A 2 -37.47 42.02 -10.22
C LYS A 2 -36.41 41.41 -11.08
N ASN A 3 -35.12 41.67 -10.77
CA ASN A 3 -34.00 41.00 -11.40
C ASN A 3 -33.80 39.65 -10.68
N ASP A 4 -34.11 38.57 -11.37
CA ASP A 4 -33.68 37.21 -11.04
C ASP A 4 -32.27 37.03 -11.59
N ALA A 5 -31.33 36.96 -10.70
CA ALA A 5 -29.96 36.49 -11.02
C ALA A 5 -29.82 35.07 -10.48
N SER A 6 -29.87 34.09 -11.39
CA SER A 6 -29.55 32.69 -11.12
C SER A 6 -28.06 32.55 -10.79
N PRO A 7 -27.65 31.75 -9.79
CA PRO A 7 -26.23 31.53 -9.49
C PRO A 7 -25.61 30.67 -10.59
N ALA A 8 -24.45 31.11 -11.08
CA ALA A 8 -23.63 30.37 -12.04
C ALA A 8 -23.12 29.05 -11.42
N GLU A 9 -23.28 27.96 -12.17
CA GLU A 9 -22.67 26.67 -11.87
C GLU A 9 -21.13 26.79 -11.83
N PRO A 10 -20.45 26.13 -10.88
CA PRO A 10 -19.00 26.09 -10.88
C PRO A 10 -18.50 25.29 -12.07
N ALA A 11 -17.59 25.89 -12.85
CA ALA A 11 -16.92 25.25 -13.98
C ALA A 11 -16.22 23.96 -13.50
N SER A 12 -16.51 22.84 -14.18
CA SER A 12 -15.80 21.57 -14.01
C SER A 12 -14.35 21.75 -14.46
N GLU A 13 -13.43 21.87 -13.52
CA GLU A 13 -12.00 21.79 -13.82
C GLU A 13 -11.69 20.38 -14.34
N SER A 14 -11.26 20.30 -15.59
CA SER A 14 -10.76 19.07 -16.17
C SER A 14 -9.54 18.58 -15.38
N PRO A 15 -9.45 17.29 -15.03
CA PRO A 15 -8.30 16.76 -14.30
C PRO A 15 -7.03 16.96 -15.13
N VAL A 16 -6.00 17.54 -14.51
CA VAL A 16 -4.66 17.67 -15.10
C VAL A 16 -4.17 16.26 -15.49
N PRO A 17 -3.75 16.03 -16.76
CA PRO A 17 -3.34 14.72 -17.18
C PRO A 17 -2.14 14.25 -16.36
N VAL A 18 -2.33 13.16 -15.62
CA VAL A 18 -1.28 12.49 -14.86
C VAL A 18 -0.54 11.58 -15.84
N ALA A 19 0.77 11.79 -16.02
CA ALA A 19 1.60 10.98 -16.87
C ALA A 19 1.51 9.49 -16.48
N SER A 20 1.30 8.63 -17.47
CA SER A 20 1.24 7.16 -17.30
C SER A 20 2.59 6.56 -16.90
N VAL A 21 2.62 5.27 -16.54
CA VAL A 21 3.91 4.55 -16.30
C VAL A 21 4.83 4.63 -17.53
N SER A 22 4.28 4.67 -18.74
CA SER A 22 5.02 4.81 -19.99
C SER A 22 5.71 6.18 -20.14
N ASP A 23 5.12 7.26 -19.62
CA ASP A 23 5.66 8.63 -19.70
C ASP A 23 6.91 8.83 -18.82
N LEU A 24 7.14 7.95 -17.85
CA LEU A 24 8.31 7.99 -16.98
C LEU A 24 9.61 7.57 -17.68
N ARG A 25 9.55 7.01 -18.89
CA ARG A 25 10.73 6.70 -19.71
C ARG A 25 11.41 7.96 -20.28
N SER A 26 10.69 9.07 -20.40
CA SER A 26 11.18 10.30 -21.03
C SER A 26 12.01 11.21 -20.13
N VAL A 27 12.22 10.88 -18.85
CA VAL A 27 13.02 11.66 -17.90
C VAL A 27 14.45 11.10 -17.73
N GLY A 28 14.91 10.27 -18.65
CA GLY A 28 16.31 9.90 -18.81
C GLY A 28 17.09 11.04 -19.47
N GLY A 29 18.04 11.67 -18.77
CA GLY A 29 18.95 12.64 -19.34
C GLY A 29 19.79 12.08 -20.51
N PRO A 30 20.50 12.94 -21.27
CA PRO A 30 21.16 12.58 -22.52
C PRO A 30 22.21 11.46 -22.31
N PRO A 31 22.39 10.57 -23.31
CA PRO A 31 23.35 9.48 -23.22
C PRO A 31 24.78 10.02 -23.32
N GLY A 32 25.52 9.96 -22.25
CA GLY A 32 26.94 10.29 -22.26
C GLY A 32 27.48 10.78 -20.94
N GLN A 33 27.60 9.90 -19.96
CA GLN A 33 28.72 9.86 -19.00
C GLN A 33 28.52 8.61 -18.12
N ARG A 34 29.20 7.52 -18.47
CA ARG A 34 29.29 6.34 -17.60
C ARG A 34 30.41 6.61 -16.59
N GLY A 35 30.01 6.99 -15.37
CA GLY A 35 30.81 6.88 -14.18
C GLY A 35 30.49 5.56 -13.45
N PRO A 36 31.38 5.05 -12.58
CA PRO A 36 31.20 3.74 -11.95
C PRO A 36 30.11 3.76 -10.87
N ALA A 37 29.16 2.86 -10.98
CA ALA A 37 27.99 2.53 -10.20
C ALA A 37 26.72 2.90 -10.95
N ALA A 38 26.08 1.87 -11.54
CA ALA A 38 24.73 2.02 -12.07
C ALA A 38 23.79 2.53 -10.97
N ALA A 39 23.18 3.70 -11.20
CA ALA A 39 22.16 4.25 -10.31
C ALA A 39 21.11 3.17 -10.01
N ARG A 40 20.83 2.93 -8.74
CA ARG A 40 19.85 1.94 -8.34
C ARG A 40 18.46 2.46 -8.76
N PRO A 41 17.56 1.59 -9.28
CA PRO A 41 16.20 2.00 -9.69
C PRO A 41 15.37 2.71 -8.59
N GLU A 42 15.73 2.54 -7.32
CA GLU A 42 15.16 3.26 -6.18
C GLU A 42 15.46 4.77 -6.19
N ASP A 43 16.43 5.20 -7.00
CA ASP A 43 16.79 6.62 -7.20
C ASP A 43 15.90 7.31 -8.26
N SER A 44 14.89 6.62 -8.81
CA SER A 44 13.95 7.23 -9.74
C SER A 44 13.28 8.44 -9.07
N ALA A 45 13.40 9.60 -9.70
CA ALA A 45 12.79 10.84 -9.23
C ALA A 45 11.28 10.62 -9.06
N GLY A 46 10.83 10.54 -7.80
CA GLY A 46 9.41 10.47 -7.49
C GLY A 46 8.73 11.80 -7.79
N ARG A 47 7.42 11.76 -7.95
CA ARG A 47 6.57 12.94 -8.16
C ARG A 47 5.46 13.01 -7.12
N TYR A 48 4.79 14.14 -7.06
CA TYR A 48 3.65 14.31 -6.18
C TYR A 48 2.34 14.25 -6.99
N LEU A 49 1.41 13.46 -6.49
CA LEU A 49 0.01 13.49 -6.89
C LEU A 49 -0.72 14.37 -5.87
N THR A 50 -1.27 15.50 -6.32
CA THR A 50 -2.03 16.40 -5.46
C THR A 50 -3.50 15.96 -5.47
N ARG A 51 -4.08 15.84 -4.27
CA ARG A 51 -5.47 15.49 -4.05
C ARG A 51 -6.34 16.73 -3.96
N SER A 52 -7.65 16.57 -4.14
CA SER A 52 -8.63 17.70 -4.04
C SER A 52 -8.69 18.33 -2.65
N ASP A 53 -8.34 17.59 -1.60
CA ASP A 53 -8.23 18.07 -0.22
C ASP A 53 -6.89 18.79 0.07
N GLY A 54 -6.03 18.96 -0.95
CA GLY A 54 -4.70 19.56 -0.84
C GLY A 54 -3.60 18.59 -0.39
N ALA A 55 -3.91 17.35 -0.06
CA ALA A 55 -2.89 16.36 0.28
C ALA A 55 -1.98 16.08 -0.94
N ARG A 56 -0.67 15.93 -0.67
CA ARG A 56 0.34 15.63 -1.68
C ARG A 56 0.91 14.23 -1.42
N LEU A 57 0.62 13.29 -2.30
CA LEU A 57 1.08 11.92 -2.22
C LEU A 57 2.34 11.75 -3.06
N PHE A 58 3.42 11.31 -2.43
CA PHE A 58 4.66 11.03 -3.14
C PHE A 58 4.55 9.66 -3.81
N VAL A 59 4.81 9.60 -5.12
CA VAL A 59 4.72 8.37 -5.90
C VAL A 59 6.02 8.14 -6.65
N ARG A 60 6.51 6.91 -6.63
CA ARG A 60 7.60 6.38 -7.46
C ARG A 60 7.02 5.41 -8.47
N ALA A 61 7.56 5.36 -9.66
CA ALA A 61 7.19 4.33 -10.62
C ALA A 61 8.42 3.67 -11.22
N MET A 62 8.27 2.40 -11.52
CA MET A 62 9.27 1.61 -12.22
C MET A 62 8.64 1.01 -13.48
N ALA A 63 9.23 1.30 -14.64
CA ALA A 63 8.80 0.74 -15.90
C ALA A 63 9.64 -0.50 -16.25
N PRO A 64 9.06 -1.51 -16.91
CA PRO A 64 9.81 -2.64 -17.46
C PRO A 64 10.72 -2.18 -18.62
N ALA A 65 11.73 -2.99 -18.97
CA ALA A 65 12.61 -2.70 -20.09
C ALA A 65 11.86 -2.71 -21.45
N GLY A 66 10.84 -3.57 -21.58
CA GLY A 66 9.99 -3.71 -22.78
C GLY A 66 8.64 -2.98 -22.65
N SER A 67 7.64 -3.43 -23.42
CA SER A 67 6.26 -2.94 -23.31
C SER A 67 5.66 -3.30 -21.96
N VAL A 68 4.78 -2.43 -21.43
CA VAL A 68 4.01 -2.71 -20.22
C VAL A 68 2.93 -3.75 -20.54
N ARG A 69 2.93 -4.87 -19.82
CA ARG A 69 1.95 -5.96 -19.93
C ARG A 69 0.79 -5.80 -18.93
N GLY A 70 1.03 -5.11 -17.81
CA GLY A 70 0.09 -4.83 -16.74
C GLY A 70 0.71 -3.89 -15.73
N VAL A 71 -0.09 -3.38 -14.80
CA VAL A 71 0.34 -2.44 -13.77
C VAL A 71 0.10 -3.01 -12.38
N VAL A 72 1.07 -2.84 -11.47
CA VAL A 72 0.94 -3.17 -10.05
C VAL A 72 1.04 -1.90 -9.22
N VAL A 73 0.03 -1.62 -8.40
CA VAL A 73 0.07 -0.55 -7.38
C VAL A 73 0.44 -1.15 -6.05
N VAL A 74 1.54 -0.67 -5.46
CA VAL A 74 2.09 -1.16 -4.19
C VAL A 74 1.76 -0.18 -3.07
N THR A 75 1.06 -0.65 -2.04
CA THR A 75 0.65 0.11 -0.85
C THR A 75 1.36 -0.44 0.38
N HIS A 76 2.21 0.37 0.98
CA HIS A 76 3.03 0.01 2.13
C HIS A 76 2.26 0.03 3.46
N GLY A 77 2.86 -0.48 4.54
CA GLY A 77 2.29 -0.54 5.88
C GLY A 77 2.52 0.70 6.74
N LEU A 78 2.02 0.67 7.97
CA LEU A 78 2.19 1.75 8.94
C LEU A 78 3.68 1.95 9.29
N GLY A 79 4.11 3.20 9.28
CA GLY A 79 5.45 3.59 9.75
C GLY A 79 6.58 3.36 8.75
N GLU A 80 6.30 2.85 7.57
CA GLU A 80 7.26 2.65 6.50
C GLU A 80 7.04 3.61 5.31
N HIS A 81 7.63 3.34 4.16
CA HIS A 81 7.50 4.16 2.95
C HIS A 81 7.78 3.34 1.68
N SER A 82 7.37 3.86 0.52
CA SER A 82 7.48 3.22 -0.79
C SER A 82 8.91 2.80 -1.18
N GLY A 83 9.93 3.50 -0.70
CA GLY A 83 11.35 3.18 -0.99
C GLY A 83 11.79 1.78 -0.56
N ARG A 84 11.07 1.17 0.39
CA ARG A 84 11.37 -0.18 0.88
C ARG A 84 10.93 -1.30 -0.07
N TYR A 85 10.18 -0.97 -1.13
CA TYR A 85 9.63 -1.94 -2.10
C TYR A 85 10.40 -2.02 -3.42
N GLY A 86 11.55 -1.34 -3.55
CA GLY A 86 12.33 -1.30 -4.78
C GLY A 86 12.73 -2.69 -5.31
N HIS A 87 13.06 -3.64 -4.44
CA HIS A 87 13.42 -5.01 -4.82
C HIS A 87 12.21 -5.81 -5.33
N VAL A 88 11.01 -5.62 -4.74
CA VAL A 88 9.75 -6.20 -5.23
C VAL A 88 9.41 -5.61 -6.60
N ALA A 89 9.52 -4.28 -6.73
CA ALA A 89 9.24 -3.59 -7.98
C ALA A 89 10.17 -4.04 -9.11
N ARG A 90 11.48 -4.23 -8.83
CA ARG A 90 12.44 -4.77 -9.82
C ARG A 90 12.03 -6.17 -10.29
N ALA A 91 11.62 -7.04 -9.38
CA ALA A 91 11.20 -8.40 -9.73
C ALA A 91 9.94 -8.40 -10.61
N LEU A 92 8.96 -7.55 -10.32
CA LEU A 92 7.75 -7.38 -11.11
C LEU A 92 8.05 -6.72 -12.48
N ALA A 93 8.91 -5.71 -12.51
CA ALA A 93 9.31 -5.04 -13.75
C ALA A 93 10.08 -5.97 -14.69
N ALA A 94 10.88 -6.90 -14.16
CA ALA A 94 11.54 -7.95 -14.94
C ALA A 94 10.55 -8.90 -15.64
N ARG A 95 9.27 -8.96 -15.18
CA ARG A 95 8.17 -9.72 -15.80
C ARG A 95 7.29 -8.87 -16.73
N GLY A 96 7.73 -7.65 -17.08
CA GLY A 96 7.00 -6.77 -17.98
C GLY A 96 5.89 -5.95 -17.30
N LEU A 97 5.92 -5.81 -15.99
CA LEU A 97 4.92 -5.04 -15.24
C LEU A 97 5.42 -3.61 -14.97
N GLY A 98 4.55 -2.63 -15.18
CA GLY A 98 4.72 -1.31 -14.62
C GLY A 98 4.40 -1.34 -13.14
N VAL A 99 5.21 -0.71 -12.28
CA VAL A 99 4.99 -0.71 -10.83
C VAL A 99 4.91 0.70 -10.30
N ALA A 100 3.80 1.05 -9.67
CA ALA A 100 3.62 2.29 -8.94
C ALA A 100 3.72 2.01 -7.43
N MET A 101 4.65 2.69 -6.75
CA MET A 101 4.84 2.62 -5.30
C MET A 101 4.61 4.02 -4.75
N TRP A 102 3.81 4.17 -3.73
CA TRP A 102 3.45 5.48 -3.20
C TRP A 102 3.54 5.54 -1.68
N ASP A 103 3.80 6.71 -1.15
CA ASP A 103 3.82 6.96 0.29
C ASP A 103 2.41 7.35 0.75
N LEU A 104 1.85 6.61 1.70
CA LEU A 104 0.59 6.95 2.35
C LEU A 104 0.62 8.36 2.93
N ARG A 105 -0.52 9.06 3.01
CA ARG A 105 -0.58 10.32 3.77
C ARG A 105 -0.03 10.12 5.17
N GLY A 106 0.72 11.11 5.68
CA GLY A 106 1.39 11.01 6.98
C GLY A 106 2.58 10.05 7.02
N HIS A 107 3.08 9.56 5.87
CA HIS A 107 4.22 8.66 5.76
C HIS A 107 5.22 9.14 4.71
N GLY A 108 6.44 8.62 4.81
CA GLY A 108 7.48 8.86 3.83
C GLY A 108 7.66 10.34 3.49
N ARG A 109 7.54 10.67 2.21
CA ARG A 109 7.61 12.04 1.65
C ARG A 109 6.23 12.65 1.40
N SER A 110 5.14 11.91 1.61
CA SER A 110 3.78 12.44 1.51
C SER A 110 3.48 13.44 2.62
N SER A 111 2.55 14.35 2.34
CA SER A 111 2.08 15.34 3.31
C SER A 111 1.25 14.69 4.42
N GLY A 112 1.02 15.46 5.48
CA GLY A 112 0.27 15.03 6.66
C GLY A 112 1.15 14.78 7.89
N ASN A 113 0.52 14.68 9.06
CA ASN A 113 1.19 14.36 10.31
C ASN A 113 1.60 12.89 10.37
N ARG A 114 2.75 12.58 10.95
CA ARG A 114 3.27 11.22 11.00
C ARG A 114 2.30 10.25 11.68
N GLY A 115 1.98 9.16 10.95
CA GLY A 115 1.09 8.11 11.43
C GLY A 115 -0.35 8.56 11.64
N ASP A 116 -0.82 9.50 10.81
CA ASP A 116 -2.14 10.10 10.90
C ASP A 116 -2.87 10.13 9.55
N ALA A 117 -4.19 10.00 9.62
CA ALA A 117 -5.14 10.36 8.59
C ALA A 117 -6.39 10.91 9.28
N GLU A 118 -7.04 11.88 8.68
CA GLU A 118 -8.22 12.49 9.29
C GLU A 118 -9.37 11.50 9.35
N THR A 119 -9.59 10.79 8.26
CA THR A 119 -10.55 9.68 8.16
C THR A 119 -9.90 8.46 7.52
N TYR A 120 -10.48 7.27 7.73
CA TYR A 120 -10.06 6.07 7.02
C TYR A 120 -10.41 6.14 5.53
N GLU A 121 -11.49 6.82 5.20
CA GLU A 121 -11.95 7.08 3.85
C GLU A 121 -10.91 7.83 3.01
N ASP A 122 -10.14 8.74 3.62
CA ASP A 122 -9.04 9.44 2.95
C ASP A 122 -7.98 8.46 2.43
N LEU A 123 -7.69 7.38 3.17
CA LEU A 123 -6.72 6.36 2.75
C LEU A 123 -7.23 5.55 1.56
N ILE A 124 -8.53 5.24 1.53
CA ILE A 124 -9.18 4.55 0.41
C ILE A 124 -9.17 5.44 -0.83
N ASN A 125 -9.57 6.70 -0.68
CA ASN A 125 -9.61 7.68 -1.76
C ASN A 125 -8.21 7.97 -2.32
N ASP A 126 -7.17 7.96 -1.48
CA ASP A 126 -5.79 8.13 -1.92
C ASP A 126 -5.34 6.95 -2.78
N LEU A 127 -5.62 5.71 -2.35
CA LEU A 127 -5.32 4.52 -3.14
C LEU A 127 -6.07 4.54 -4.48
N GLU A 128 -7.35 4.91 -4.48
CA GLU A 128 -8.14 5.06 -5.71
C GLU A 128 -7.49 6.05 -6.68
N ALA A 129 -7.07 7.21 -6.19
CA ALA A 129 -6.42 8.21 -7.03
C ALA A 129 -5.09 7.72 -7.61
N VAL A 130 -4.30 6.97 -6.83
CA VAL A 130 -3.08 6.35 -7.34
C VAL A 130 -3.41 5.30 -8.41
N CYS A 131 -4.43 4.46 -8.17
CA CYS A 131 -4.88 3.47 -9.16
C CYS A 131 -5.33 4.14 -10.46
N VAL A 132 -6.13 5.20 -10.39
CA VAL A 132 -6.57 5.97 -11.56
C VAL A 132 -5.39 6.60 -12.30
N ALA A 133 -4.43 7.19 -11.55
CA ALA A 133 -3.29 7.88 -12.11
C ALA A 133 -2.30 6.96 -12.84
N PHE A 134 -2.24 5.68 -12.48
CA PHE A 134 -1.29 4.71 -13.04
C PHE A 134 -1.93 3.59 -13.84
N ARG A 135 -3.26 3.57 -13.96
CA ARG A 135 -3.95 2.64 -14.85
C ARG A 135 -3.57 2.95 -16.30
N GLU A 136 -3.18 1.94 -17.05
CA GLU A 136 -2.96 2.03 -18.48
C GLU A 136 -4.13 1.38 -19.23
N GLU A 137 -4.60 2.05 -20.29
CA GLU A 137 -5.74 1.57 -21.08
C GLU A 137 -5.45 0.18 -21.67
N GLY A 138 -6.40 -0.72 -21.54
CA GLY A 138 -6.27 -2.10 -22.02
C GLY A 138 -5.27 -2.97 -21.26
N LYS A 139 -4.71 -2.49 -20.13
CA LYS A 139 -3.78 -3.27 -19.31
C LYS A 139 -4.40 -3.66 -17.97
N PRO A 140 -4.19 -4.92 -17.53
CA PRO A 140 -4.67 -5.35 -16.22
C PRO A 140 -3.99 -4.58 -15.09
N LEU A 141 -4.78 -4.16 -14.10
CA LEU A 141 -4.32 -3.56 -12.86
C LEU A 141 -4.31 -4.62 -11.76
N PHE A 142 -3.22 -4.69 -11.02
CA PHE A 142 -3.07 -5.49 -9.81
C PHE A 142 -2.78 -4.60 -8.61
N LEU A 143 -3.18 -5.06 -7.43
CA LEU A 143 -2.81 -4.42 -6.17
C LEU A 143 -1.82 -5.31 -5.40
N PHE A 144 -0.82 -4.70 -4.80
CA PHE A 144 0.00 -5.30 -3.77
C PHE A 144 -0.13 -4.45 -2.50
N GLY A 145 -0.59 -5.05 -1.40
CA GLY A 145 -0.71 -4.34 -0.13
C GLY A 145 -0.06 -5.10 1.02
N HIS A 146 0.66 -4.39 1.89
CA HIS A 146 1.27 -4.96 3.08
C HIS A 146 0.71 -4.34 4.36
N SER A 147 0.44 -5.15 5.38
CA SER A 147 0.01 -4.71 6.71
C SER A 147 -1.20 -3.75 6.66
N MET A 148 -1.08 -2.51 7.14
CA MET A 148 -2.11 -1.48 7.00
C MET A 148 -2.44 -1.20 5.53
N GLY A 149 -1.44 -1.15 4.64
CA GLY A 149 -1.66 -1.00 3.20
C GLY A 149 -2.41 -2.19 2.58
N GLY A 150 -2.19 -3.39 3.09
CA GLY A 150 -2.97 -4.59 2.73
C GLY A 150 -4.43 -4.47 3.15
N GLN A 151 -4.69 -3.95 4.35
CA GLN A 151 -6.05 -3.68 4.82
C GLN A 151 -6.73 -2.59 3.96
N ILE A 152 -6.02 -1.50 3.64
CA ILE A 152 -6.54 -0.42 2.77
C ILE A 152 -6.90 -0.98 1.39
N ALA A 153 -6.05 -1.82 0.81
CA ALA A 153 -6.33 -2.47 -0.48
C ALA A 153 -7.58 -3.37 -0.41
N LEU A 154 -7.71 -4.18 0.66
CA LEU A 154 -8.91 -5.00 0.88
C LEU A 154 -10.18 -4.16 0.99
N ARG A 155 -10.15 -3.09 1.79
CA ARG A 155 -11.30 -2.19 1.95
C ARG A 155 -11.66 -1.47 0.65
N TYR A 156 -10.65 -0.98 -0.09
CA TYR A 156 -10.86 -0.40 -1.42
C TYR A 156 -11.55 -1.37 -2.37
N LEU A 157 -11.09 -2.62 -2.43
CA LEU A 157 -11.71 -3.66 -3.26
C LEU A 157 -13.13 -3.99 -2.83
N GLN A 158 -13.43 -3.99 -1.54
CA GLN A 158 -14.75 -4.30 -1.00
C GLN A 158 -15.76 -3.16 -1.19
N GLU A 159 -15.32 -1.91 -1.07
CA GLU A 159 -16.20 -0.74 -1.09
C GLU A 159 -16.39 -0.15 -2.49
N ARG A 160 -15.31 -0.09 -3.28
CA ARG A 160 -15.32 0.50 -4.63
C ARG A 160 -15.55 -0.52 -5.74
N GLN A 161 -15.21 -1.79 -5.48
CA GLN A 161 -15.28 -2.88 -6.47
C GLN A 161 -14.66 -2.47 -7.82
N PRO A 162 -13.42 -1.93 -7.84
CA PRO A 162 -12.79 -1.45 -9.06
C PRO A 162 -12.54 -2.62 -10.01
N GLU A 163 -12.45 -2.33 -11.30
CA GLU A 163 -11.91 -3.28 -12.26
C GLU A 163 -10.44 -3.54 -11.95
N CYS A 164 -10.14 -4.72 -11.41
CA CYS A 164 -8.81 -5.15 -10.96
C CYS A 164 -8.63 -6.63 -11.31
N ALA A 165 -7.47 -6.96 -11.90
CA ALA A 165 -7.18 -8.33 -12.36
C ALA A 165 -6.80 -9.27 -11.21
N GLY A 166 -6.40 -8.73 -10.07
CA GLY A 166 -6.09 -9.49 -8.87
C GLY A 166 -5.41 -8.66 -7.79
N ALA A 167 -5.32 -9.24 -6.59
CA ALA A 167 -4.64 -8.60 -5.47
C ALA A 167 -3.74 -9.57 -4.72
N VAL A 168 -2.55 -9.09 -4.34
CA VAL A 168 -1.58 -9.73 -3.46
C VAL A 168 -1.60 -8.98 -2.14
N ILE A 169 -1.92 -9.66 -1.06
CA ILE A 169 -2.05 -9.07 0.27
C ILE A 169 -1.12 -9.79 1.24
N ALA A 170 -0.13 -9.08 1.75
CA ALA A 170 0.87 -9.61 2.67
C ALA A 170 0.59 -9.12 4.10
N SER A 171 0.46 -10.05 5.04
CA SER A 171 0.31 -9.81 6.48
C SER A 171 -0.68 -8.68 6.82
N PRO A 172 -1.93 -8.68 6.28
CA PRO A 172 -2.85 -7.54 6.43
C PRO A 172 -3.19 -7.27 7.89
N TRP A 173 -3.29 -5.99 8.26
CA TRP A 173 -3.73 -5.62 9.60
C TRP A 173 -5.25 -5.77 9.75
N LEU A 174 -5.73 -7.00 9.83
CA LEU A 174 -7.14 -7.30 10.13
C LEU A 174 -7.39 -7.24 11.63
N ARG A 175 -6.55 -7.95 12.39
CA ARG A 175 -6.46 -7.90 13.86
C ARG A 175 -5.00 -7.92 14.26
N LEU A 176 -4.70 -7.42 15.46
CA LEU A 176 -3.37 -7.60 16.05
C LEU A 176 -3.17 -9.06 16.50
N ALA A 177 -1.93 -9.54 16.49
CA ALA A 177 -1.57 -10.86 17.03
C ALA A 177 -1.62 -10.90 18.58
N PHE A 178 -1.77 -9.74 19.21
CA PHE A 178 -1.83 -9.58 20.66
C PHE A 178 -2.99 -8.66 21.06
N ASN A 179 -3.44 -8.79 22.31
CA ASN A 179 -4.47 -7.91 22.86
C ASN A 179 -3.82 -6.76 23.64
N PRO A 180 -3.99 -5.50 23.20
CA PRO A 180 -3.57 -4.36 24.00
C PRO A 180 -4.30 -4.37 25.37
N PRO A 181 -3.64 -3.98 26.47
CA PRO A 181 -4.28 -3.91 27.78
C PRO A 181 -5.55 -3.05 27.74
N TRP A 182 -6.63 -3.54 28.33
CA TRP A 182 -7.94 -2.88 28.28
C TRP A 182 -7.93 -1.44 28.79
N TRP A 183 -7.12 -1.16 29.83
CA TRP A 183 -7.00 0.18 30.40
C TRP A 183 -6.32 1.17 29.44
N LYS A 184 -5.34 0.70 28.61
CA LYS A 184 -4.74 1.53 27.54
C LYS A 184 -5.77 1.86 26.47
N LEU A 185 -6.63 0.90 26.12
CA LEU A 185 -7.72 1.13 25.15
C LEU A 185 -8.76 2.10 25.70
N ALA A 186 -9.08 2.02 27.01
CA ALA A 186 -9.99 2.97 27.65
C ALA A 186 -9.43 4.39 27.65
N LEU A 187 -8.15 4.57 28.02
CA LEU A 187 -7.47 5.87 27.96
C LEU A 187 -7.39 6.40 26.52
N ALA A 188 -7.08 5.55 25.55
CA ALA A 188 -7.02 5.96 24.16
C ALA A 188 -8.41 6.40 23.62
N ARG A 189 -9.52 5.76 24.07
CA ARG A 189 -10.89 6.19 23.76
C ARG A 189 -11.22 7.57 24.32
N LEU A 190 -10.78 7.88 25.52
CA LEU A 190 -10.92 9.22 26.09
C LEU A 190 -10.05 10.24 25.33
N ALA A 191 -8.82 9.85 25.00
CA ALA A 191 -7.91 10.71 24.24
C ALA A 191 -8.48 11.08 22.85
N VAL A 192 -9.12 10.14 22.16
CA VAL A 192 -9.78 10.42 20.87
C VAL A 192 -10.84 11.52 20.98
N MET A 193 -11.55 11.60 22.11
CA MET A 193 -12.59 12.61 22.29
C MET A 193 -12.03 14.03 22.51
N VAL A 194 -10.84 14.14 23.11
CA VAL A 194 -10.22 15.42 23.48
C VAL A 194 -9.12 15.82 22.48
N TRP A 195 -8.33 14.86 22.04
CA TRP A 195 -7.22 15.07 21.12
C TRP A 195 -7.10 13.87 20.15
N PRO A 196 -7.92 13.82 19.08
CA PRO A 196 -7.94 12.69 18.13
C PRO A 196 -6.57 12.39 17.49
N GLY A 197 -5.80 13.44 17.19
CA GLY A 197 -4.45 13.38 16.63
C GLY A 197 -3.34 13.07 17.65
N PHE A 198 -3.66 12.63 18.90
CA PHE A 198 -2.65 12.30 19.91
C PHE A 198 -1.75 11.16 19.43
N PRO A 199 -0.42 11.39 19.25
CA PRO A 199 0.49 10.40 18.73
C PRO A 199 0.91 9.39 19.82
N GLN A 200 0.95 8.11 19.45
CA GLN A 200 1.41 7.03 20.29
C GLN A 200 2.51 6.23 19.59
N LYS A 201 3.47 5.71 20.37
CA LYS A 201 4.48 4.80 19.84
C LYS A 201 3.88 3.41 19.60
N THR A 202 4.10 2.84 18.43
CA THR A 202 3.59 1.52 18.03
C THR A 202 4.30 0.35 18.71
N GLY A 203 5.53 0.57 19.22
CA GLY A 203 6.36 -0.50 19.77
C GLY A 203 6.86 -1.49 18.71
N ALA A 204 6.79 -1.14 17.44
CA ALA A 204 7.41 -1.94 16.38
C ALA A 204 8.93 -1.90 16.53
N SER A 205 9.56 -3.06 16.45
CA SER A 205 11.02 -3.21 16.42
C SER A 205 11.41 -4.10 15.24
N TRP A 206 12.65 -4.03 14.81
CA TRP A 206 13.11 -4.79 13.65
C TRP A 206 12.95 -6.30 13.84
N GLU A 207 13.17 -6.78 15.08
CA GLU A 207 13.00 -8.19 15.44
C GLU A 207 11.56 -8.69 15.24
N ARG A 208 10.59 -7.79 15.30
CA ARG A 208 9.18 -8.12 15.05
C ARG A 208 8.81 -8.10 13.57
N LEU A 209 9.59 -7.38 12.77
CA LEU A 209 9.33 -7.19 11.34
C LEU A 209 9.88 -8.34 10.50
N SER A 210 11.13 -8.74 10.72
CA SER A 210 11.84 -9.74 9.91
C SER A 210 12.90 -10.44 10.74
N ARG A 211 13.37 -11.58 10.25
CA ARG A 211 14.56 -12.29 10.75
C ARG A 211 15.86 -11.81 10.07
N ASP A 212 15.75 -11.04 8.97
CA ASP A 212 16.89 -10.54 8.20
C ASP A 212 17.14 -9.05 8.48
N PHE A 213 17.84 -8.79 9.57
CA PHE A 213 18.16 -7.42 10.02
C PHE A 213 19.09 -6.69 9.07
N GLU A 214 20.02 -7.40 8.43
CA GLU A 214 20.95 -6.81 7.46
C GLU A 214 20.18 -6.29 6.24
N HIS A 215 19.21 -7.07 5.77
CA HIS A 215 18.34 -6.61 4.69
C HIS A 215 17.54 -5.38 5.10
N LEU A 216 16.91 -5.38 6.29
CA LEU A 216 16.18 -4.21 6.78
C LEU A 216 17.07 -2.97 6.91
N ALA A 217 18.30 -3.13 7.38
CA ALA A 217 19.26 -2.03 7.50
C ALA A 217 19.78 -1.51 6.15
N SER A 218 19.65 -2.29 5.09
CA SER A 218 20.11 -1.91 3.74
C SER A 218 19.13 -1.01 2.98
N PHE A 219 17.91 -0.77 3.50
CA PHE A 219 16.96 0.08 2.83
C PHE A 219 17.39 1.54 2.79
N PRO A 220 17.11 2.24 1.69
CA PRO A 220 17.36 3.67 1.59
C PRO A 220 16.40 4.45 2.51
N ASP A 221 16.82 5.67 2.83
CA ASP A 221 15.93 6.65 3.49
C ASP A 221 15.28 6.15 4.81
N LEU A 222 16.00 5.36 5.62
CA LEU A 222 15.48 4.82 6.90
C LEU A 222 14.90 5.91 7.83
N HIS A 223 15.38 7.16 7.70
CA HIS A 223 14.88 8.31 8.45
C HIS A 223 13.43 8.70 8.10
N LEU A 224 12.89 8.22 6.98
CA LEU A 224 11.49 8.43 6.59
C LEU A 224 10.54 7.46 7.30
N ALA A 225 11.06 6.35 7.85
CA ALA A 225 10.28 5.45 8.68
C ALA A 225 10.00 6.07 10.06
N HIS A 226 8.87 5.71 10.65
CA HIS A 226 8.49 6.18 11.98
C HIS A 226 7.75 5.10 12.78
N HIS A 227 7.71 5.28 14.09
CA HIS A 227 7.03 4.34 15.01
C HIS A 227 5.85 5.02 15.72
N VAL A 228 5.05 5.79 14.96
CA VAL A 228 3.94 6.59 15.51
C VAL A 228 2.64 6.20 14.81
N ILE A 229 1.56 6.13 15.61
CA ILE A 229 0.18 6.09 15.13
C ILE A 229 -0.66 7.03 16.01
N THR A 230 -1.55 7.81 15.41
CA THR A 230 -2.49 8.62 16.19
C THR A 230 -3.63 7.77 16.74
N THR A 231 -4.26 8.25 17.81
CA THR A 231 -5.40 7.53 18.44
C THR A 231 -6.55 7.36 17.45
N ARG A 232 -6.88 8.39 16.66
CA ARG A 232 -7.94 8.31 15.64
C ARG A 232 -7.61 7.27 14.58
N LEU A 233 -6.39 7.29 14.02
CA LEU A 233 -6.00 6.32 13.00
C LEU A 233 -6.00 4.89 13.56
N TYR A 234 -5.53 4.69 14.78
CA TYR A 234 -5.55 3.36 15.41
C TYR A 234 -6.97 2.78 15.48
N PHE A 235 -7.95 3.57 15.97
CA PHE A 235 -9.33 3.07 16.05
C PHE A 235 -9.97 2.92 14.68
N ALA A 236 -9.68 3.80 13.73
CA ALA A 236 -10.15 3.70 12.35
C ALA A 236 -9.64 2.42 11.67
N VAL A 237 -8.33 2.13 11.78
CA VAL A 237 -7.70 0.90 11.25
C VAL A 237 -8.28 -0.35 11.94
N ARG A 238 -8.46 -0.31 13.26
CA ARG A 238 -9.07 -1.42 13.99
C ARG A 238 -10.50 -1.71 13.52
N ALA A 239 -11.32 -0.69 13.35
CA ALA A 239 -12.69 -0.83 12.86
C ALA A 239 -12.72 -1.34 11.40
N ALA A 240 -11.82 -0.82 10.55
CA ALA A 240 -11.69 -1.24 9.16
C ALA A 240 -11.25 -2.70 9.03
N GLY A 241 -10.42 -3.22 9.94
CA GLY A 241 -10.02 -4.63 9.97
C GLY A 241 -11.21 -5.57 10.22
N GLU A 242 -12.04 -5.26 11.21
CA GLU A 242 -13.26 -6.03 11.47
C GLU A 242 -14.27 -5.91 10.30
N ALA A 243 -14.40 -4.72 9.71
CA ALA A 243 -15.24 -4.52 8.54
C ALA A 243 -14.72 -5.32 7.32
N ALA A 244 -13.38 -5.40 7.14
CA ALA A 244 -12.79 -6.22 6.07
C ALA A 244 -13.12 -7.71 6.23
N LEU A 245 -13.15 -8.21 7.46
CA LEU A 245 -13.56 -9.60 7.76
C LEU A 245 -15.06 -9.81 7.53
N ALA A 246 -15.89 -8.85 7.94
CA ALA A 246 -17.34 -8.93 7.75
C ALA A 246 -17.71 -8.93 6.26
N ASP A 247 -17.03 -8.11 5.46
CA ASP A 247 -17.26 -7.92 4.03
C ASP A 247 -16.44 -8.87 3.14
N ALA A 248 -15.78 -9.87 3.70
CA ALA A 248 -14.87 -10.76 2.94
C ALA A 248 -15.53 -11.39 1.70
N GLY A 249 -16.83 -11.74 1.77
CA GLY A 249 -17.60 -12.29 0.65
C GLY A 249 -17.70 -11.38 -0.58
N LYS A 250 -17.42 -10.08 -0.45
CA LYS A 250 -17.38 -9.12 -1.56
C LYS A 250 -16.11 -9.24 -2.40
N LEU A 251 -15.04 -9.88 -1.89
CA LEU A 251 -13.79 -10.11 -2.61
C LEU A 251 -13.98 -11.25 -3.59
N ARG A 252 -14.28 -10.95 -4.85
CA ARG A 252 -14.58 -11.93 -5.91
C ARG A 252 -13.46 -12.05 -6.96
N LEU A 253 -12.49 -11.11 -6.97
CA LEU A 253 -11.33 -11.11 -7.86
C LEU A 253 -10.29 -12.16 -7.42
N PRO A 254 -9.34 -12.55 -8.29
CA PRO A 254 -8.20 -13.38 -7.92
C PRO A 254 -7.45 -12.80 -6.72
N LEU A 255 -7.16 -13.64 -5.70
CA LEU A 255 -6.59 -13.20 -4.42
C LEU A 255 -5.45 -14.10 -3.96
N LEU A 256 -4.26 -13.53 -3.79
CA LEU A 256 -3.12 -14.17 -3.13
C LEU A 256 -2.93 -13.51 -1.76
N LEU A 257 -3.12 -14.29 -0.70
CA LEU A 257 -2.80 -13.90 0.68
C LEU A 257 -1.48 -14.55 1.09
N ALA A 258 -0.57 -13.79 1.71
CA ALA A 258 0.67 -14.29 2.27
C ALA A 258 0.81 -13.83 3.72
N HIS A 259 1.15 -14.72 4.67
CA HIS A 259 1.32 -14.36 6.07
C HIS A 259 2.38 -15.24 6.73
N GLY A 260 3.22 -14.64 7.56
CA GLY A 260 4.15 -15.38 8.41
C GLY A 260 3.42 -16.04 9.58
N ASP A 261 3.70 -17.31 9.87
CA ASP A 261 3.05 -18.00 10.99
C ASP A 261 3.64 -17.62 12.37
N ASP A 262 4.81 -16.94 12.37
CA ASP A 262 5.46 -16.35 13.55
C ASP A 262 5.36 -14.80 13.55
N ASP A 263 4.31 -14.24 12.93
CA ASP A 263 4.06 -12.79 12.93
C ASP A 263 3.58 -12.32 14.31
N PRO A 264 4.38 -11.52 15.05
CA PRO A 264 4.01 -11.06 16.38
C PRO A 264 3.22 -9.75 16.36
N ILE A 265 2.87 -9.21 15.16
CA ILE A 265 2.23 -7.91 14.98
C ILE A 265 0.78 -8.08 14.55
N THR A 266 0.56 -8.77 13.43
CA THR A 266 -0.79 -9.00 12.87
C THR A 266 -1.17 -10.47 12.91
N SER A 267 -2.46 -10.74 13.08
CA SER A 267 -2.98 -12.10 13.27
C SER A 267 -3.04 -12.89 11.97
N ASN A 268 -2.23 -13.94 11.83
CA ASN A 268 -2.33 -14.88 10.72
C ASN A 268 -3.64 -15.67 10.75
N GLN A 269 -4.21 -15.90 11.96
CA GLN A 269 -5.52 -16.51 12.09
C GLN A 269 -6.62 -15.64 11.46
N ALA A 270 -6.57 -14.31 11.65
CA ALA A 270 -7.52 -13.40 10.99
C ALA A 270 -7.37 -13.40 9.47
N THR A 271 -6.14 -13.58 8.94
CA THR A 271 -5.92 -13.76 7.50
C THR A 271 -6.51 -15.09 6.99
N GLY A 272 -6.40 -16.16 7.78
CA GLY A 272 -7.08 -17.42 7.49
C GLY A 272 -8.60 -17.26 7.49
N GLU A 273 -9.17 -16.54 8.45
CA GLU A 273 -10.61 -16.22 8.51
C GLU A 273 -11.07 -15.44 7.26
N LEU A 274 -10.29 -14.43 6.84
CA LEU A 274 -10.56 -13.71 5.59
C LEU A 274 -10.53 -14.65 4.38
N PHE A 275 -9.51 -15.51 4.29
CA PHE A 275 -9.37 -16.48 3.20
C PHE A 275 -10.59 -17.38 3.07
N GLU A 276 -11.03 -17.98 4.17
CA GLU A 276 -12.21 -18.86 4.17
C GLU A 276 -13.46 -18.16 3.69
N ARG A 277 -13.68 -16.90 4.14
CA ARG A 277 -14.87 -16.12 3.84
C ARG A 277 -14.85 -15.40 2.50
N ALA A 278 -13.66 -15.21 1.88
CA ALA A 278 -13.54 -14.52 0.59
C ALA A 278 -14.33 -15.22 -0.50
N GLY A 279 -15.15 -14.43 -1.23
CA GLY A 279 -16.03 -14.90 -2.31
C GLY A 279 -15.31 -15.23 -3.63
N SER A 280 -13.98 -15.10 -3.67
CA SER A 280 -13.16 -15.41 -4.85
C SER A 280 -13.12 -16.90 -5.12
N GLY A 281 -13.38 -17.28 -6.38
CA GLY A 281 -13.16 -18.67 -6.87
C GLY A 281 -11.69 -18.97 -7.16
N ASP A 282 -10.83 -17.94 -7.27
CA ASP A 282 -9.39 -18.05 -7.50
C ASP A 282 -8.66 -17.39 -6.35
N LYS A 283 -8.50 -18.13 -5.25
CA LYS A 283 -7.82 -17.63 -4.05
C LYS A 283 -6.76 -18.61 -3.55
N LYS A 284 -5.63 -18.06 -3.07
CA LYS A 284 -4.53 -18.83 -2.50
C LYS A 284 -4.07 -18.20 -1.19
N LEU A 285 -3.85 -19.01 -0.17
CA LEU A 285 -3.21 -18.62 1.09
C LEU A 285 -1.83 -19.24 1.19
N ARG A 286 -0.81 -18.42 1.43
CA ARG A 286 0.56 -18.82 1.71
C ARG A 286 0.89 -18.53 3.16
N SER A 287 0.80 -19.54 4.02
CA SER A 287 1.37 -19.52 5.36
C SER A 287 2.85 -19.84 5.26
N LEU A 288 3.69 -18.93 5.74
CA LEU A 288 5.16 -18.97 5.61
C LEU A 288 5.76 -19.34 6.96
N LYS A 289 6.29 -20.59 7.05
CA LYS A 289 6.78 -21.16 8.29
C LYS A 289 7.93 -20.36 8.90
N GLY A 290 7.77 -19.93 10.15
CA GLY A 290 8.75 -19.16 10.91
C GLY A 290 8.95 -17.73 10.40
N ALA A 291 8.29 -17.31 9.32
CA ALA A 291 8.39 -15.95 8.83
C ALA A 291 7.65 -14.97 9.75
N ARG A 292 8.20 -13.75 9.85
CA ARG A 292 7.64 -12.66 10.63
C ARG A 292 6.74 -11.76 9.78
N HIS A 293 6.51 -10.53 10.24
CA HIS A 293 5.52 -9.61 9.67
C HIS A 293 5.78 -9.25 8.21
N GLU A 294 7.02 -8.95 7.85
CA GLU A 294 7.41 -8.52 6.50
C GLU A 294 7.90 -9.71 5.65
N THR A 295 6.99 -10.57 5.22
CA THR A 295 7.33 -11.80 4.49
C THR A 295 8.17 -11.57 3.23
N HIS A 296 7.97 -10.43 2.55
CA HIS A 296 8.71 -10.01 1.36
C HIS A 296 10.09 -9.40 1.69
N ASN A 297 10.40 -9.24 2.98
CA ASN A 297 11.68 -8.74 3.50
C ASN A 297 12.37 -9.74 4.44
N ASP A 298 11.80 -10.93 4.62
CA ASP A 298 12.37 -11.96 5.52
C ASP A 298 13.43 -12.81 4.79
N VAL A 299 14.05 -13.74 5.49
CA VAL A 299 15.14 -14.58 4.97
C VAL A 299 14.73 -15.35 3.70
N ASP A 300 13.46 -15.72 3.57
CA ASP A 300 12.90 -16.45 2.43
C ASP A 300 12.32 -15.52 1.35
N ARG A 301 12.59 -14.19 1.41
CA ARG A 301 12.01 -13.19 0.50
C ARG A 301 12.14 -13.51 -0.99
N ALA A 302 13.25 -14.11 -1.41
CA ALA A 302 13.45 -14.47 -2.81
C ALA A 302 12.38 -15.44 -3.32
N THR A 303 12.04 -16.42 -2.49
CA THR A 303 11.02 -17.42 -2.81
C THR A 303 9.63 -16.78 -2.88
N ILE A 304 9.27 -15.99 -1.86
CA ILE A 304 7.93 -15.37 -1.83
C ILE A 304 7.75 -14.33 -2.93
N ILE A 305 8.78 -13.52 -3.23
CA ILE A 305 8.73 -12.55 -4.32
C ILE A 305 8.59 -13.26 -5.67
N LYS A 306 9.32 -14.38 -5.87
CA LYS A 306 9.15 -15.20 -7.06
C LYS A 306 7.72 -15.72 -7.19
N GLU A 307 7.14 -16.27 -6.11
CA GLU A 307 5.76 -16.76 -6.12
C GLU A 307 4.75 -15.64 -6.42
N ILE A 308 4.97 -14.45 -5.89
CA ILE A 308 4.14 -13.27 -6.19
C ILE A 308 4.23 -12.92 -7.68
N CYS A 309 5.46 -12.85 -8.23
CA CYS A 309 5.66 -12.56 -9.65
C CYS A 309 5.01 -13.63 -10.55
N ASP A 310 5.21 -14.90 -10.25
CA ASP A 310 4.63 -16.02 -11.01
C ASP A 310 3.10 -15.98 -10.95
N TRP A 311 2.53 -15.65 -9.78
CA TRP A 311 1.08 -15.53 -9.59
C TRP A 311 0.47 -14.38 -10.39
N VAL A 312 1.12 -13.21 -10.41
CA VAL A 312 0.69 -12.05 -11.21
C VAL A 312 0.84 -12.35 -12.70
N GLU A 313 2.00 -12.91 -13.12
CA GLU A 313 2.28 -13.22 -14.52
C GLU A 313 1.29 -14.21 -15.11
N ALA A 314 0.87 -15.22 -14.36
CA ALA A 314 -0.14 -16.21 -14.78
C ALA A 314 -1.54 -15.59 -15.06
N ARG A 315 -1.76 -14.33 -14.70
CA ARG A 315 -3.02 -13.57 -14.89
C ARG A 315 -2.87 -12.40 -15.85
N LEU A 316 -1.73 -12.34 -16.54
CA LEU A 316 -1.54 -11.42 -17.65
C LEU A 316 -2.13 -12.03 -18.93
N PRO A 317 -2.70 -11.22 -19.84
CA PRO A 317 -3.18 -11.66 -21.13
C PRO A 317 -2.06 -12.16 -22.05
#